data_c45e63b4f4749da6220f282c0f56e5c7
#
_entry.id   c45e63b4f4749da6220f282c0f56e5c7
#
_cell.length_a   1.000
_cell.length_b   1.000
_cell.length_c   1.000
_cell.angle_alpha   90.00
_cell.angle_beta   90.00
_cell.angle_gamma   90.00
#
_symmetry.space_group_name_H-M   'P 1'
#
loop_
_entity.id
_entity.type
_entity.pdbx_description
1 polymer ?
#
loop_
_entity_poly.entity_id
_entity_poly.type
_entity_poly.pdbx_seq_one_letter_code
_entity_poly.pdbx_strand_id
1 'polypeptide(L)'
;MSSRPDWYTDPTGRHEFRFYDGEQWTGDVSDAGSRGFDPIAPVSNGQRRRSRRALVATLLGFSGVTIVLIATLVVPRVADYLEPAPHSVEITRCDPDGTRVAVEVALTNTGTAPDGFTVHLRLSDRSGDVIRDSTLAFDAVGTGETARAGDSLPARFDEVQCSVRGVSGPLPFGIDLGPAPSSG
;
A
#
# COMPACT_ATOMS: atom_id res chain seq x y z
N MET A 1 7.05 52.07 30.59
CA MET A 1 8.30 52.84 30.64
C MET A 1 9.07 52.44 29.40
N SER A 2 9.26 53.37 28.48
CA SER A 2 9.99 53.09 27.23
C SER A 2 11.49 53.19 27.57
N SER A 3 12.21 52.08 27.48
CA SER A 3 13.66 52.09 27.68
C SER A 3 14.31 52.77 26.48
N ARG A 4 15.29 53.63 26.68
CA ARG A 4 16.02 54.31 25.60
C ARG A 4 17.00 53.35 24.94
N PRO A 5 17.36 53.58 23.69
CA PRO A 5 18.47 52.87 23.07
C PRO A 5 19.76 53.01 23.88
N ASP A 6 20.29 51.91 24.39
CA ASP A 6 21.50 51.88 25.19
C ASP A 6 22.01 50.43 25.40
N TRP A 7 23.19 50.30 25.96
CA TRP A 7 23.80 49.05 26.38
C TRP A 7 23.30 48.65 27.78
N TYR A 8 22.65 47.52 27.88
CA TYR A 8 22.14 46.96 29.11
C TYR A 8 22.75 45.58 29.37
N THR A 9 22.72 45.11 30.62
CA THR A 9 23.13 43.74 30.94
C THR A 9 22.41 42.76 30.04
N ASP A 10 23.15 41.84 29.41
CA ASP A 10 22.57 40.85 28.47
C ASP A 10 21.51 39.96 29.15
N PRO A 11 20.25 40.02 28.76
CA PRO A 11 19.18 39.21 29.35
C PRO A 11 19.36 37.71 29.12
N THR A 12 20.21 37.29 28.16
CA THR A 12 20.52 35.88 27.91
C THR A 12 21.64 35.35 28.82
N GLY A 13 22.36 36.23 29.50
CA GLY A 13 23.47 35.87 30.36
C GLY A 13 24.71 35.32 29.65
N ARG A 14 24.79 35.45 28.32
CA ARG A 14 25.90 34.94 27.52
C ARG A 14 27.00 35.96 27.31
N HIS A 15 26.63 37.23 27.41
CA HIS A 15 27.53 38.38 27.30
C HIS A 15 27.31 39.34 28.47
N GLU A 16 28.27 40.21 28.70
CA GLU A 16 28.18 41.21 29.79
C GLU A 16 27.08 42.24 29.48
N PHE A 17 27.07 42.75 28.23
CA PHE A 17 26.10 43.73 27.75
C PHE A 17 25.57 43.38 26.38
N ARG A 18 24.33 43.80 26.13
CA ARG A 18 23.66 43.75 24.82
C ARG A 18 23.02 45.09 24.52
N PHE A 19 23.03 45.47 23.25
CA PHE A 19 22.42 46.72 22.84
C PHE A 19 20.92 46.55 22.68
N TYR A 20 20.15 47.47 23.28
CA TYR A 20 18.73 47.61 23.09
C TYR A 20 18.45 48.84 22.25
N ASP A 21 17.71 48.73 21.15
CA ASP A 21 17.46 49.81 20.18
C ASP A 21 16.27 50.72 20.54
N GLY A 22 15.64 50.47 21.68
CA GLY A 22 14.40 51.17 22.12
C GLY A 22 13.13 50.37 21.88
N GLU A 23 13.18 49.35 21.01
CA GLU A 23 12.06 48.47 20.69
C GLU A 23 12.39 47.02 20.97
N GLN A 24 13.61 46.60 20.68
CA GLN A 24 14.02 45.19 20.79
C GLN A 24 15.52 45.07 21.14
N TRP A 25 15.91 43.91 21.65
CA TRP A 25 17.29 43.53 21.82
C TRP A 25 17.94 43.19 20.44
N THR A 26 19.10 43.78 20.17
CA THR A 26 19.85 43.57 18.94
C THR A 26 20.84 42.43 19.09
N GLY A 27 21.51 42.07 17.98
CA GLY A 27 22.64 41.15 17.99
C GLY A 27 23.96 41.74 18.47
N ASP A 28 24.03 43.05 18.74
CA ASP A 28 25.26 43.68 19.20
C ASP A 28 25.49 43.35 20.67
N VAL A 29 26.67 42.86 20.99
CA VAL A 29 27.08 42.42 22.33
C VAL A 29 28.44 43.04 22.72
N SER A 30 28.73 43.11 23.99
CA SER A 30 30.01 43.61 24.51
C SER A 30 30.45 42.81 25.74
N ASP A 31 31.71 42.35 25.73
CA ASP A 31 32.38 41.70 26.85
C ASP A 31 33.70 42.37 27.14
N ALA A 32 33.95 42.73 28.38
CA ALA A 32 35.18 43.41 28.85
C ALA A 32 35.57 44.60 27.94
N GLY A 33 34.59 45.35 27.42
CA GLY A 33 34.80 46.50 26.55
C GLY A 33 35.04 46.17 25.05
N SER A 34 35.11 44.90 24.69
CA SER A 34 35.20 44.47 23.29
C SER A 34 33.79 44.27 22.69
N ARG A 35 33.52 44.88 21.55
CA ARG A 35 32.24 44.74 20.84
C ARG A 35 32.26 43.56 19.92
N GLY A 36 31.15 42.80 19.90
CA GLY A 36 30.92 41.63 19.07
C GLY A 36 29.51 41.58 18.53
N PHE A 37 29.21 40.54 17.76
CA PHE A 37 27.89 40.30 17.22
C PHE A 37 27.48 38.86 17.53
N ASP A 38 26.35 38.67 18.24
CA ASP A 38 25.73 37.39 18.53
C ASP A 38 24.37 37.29 17.82
N PRO A 39 24.29 36.57 16.68
CA PRO A 39 23.09 36.50 15.86
C PRO A 39 21.94 35.71 16.47
N ILE A 40 22.15 35.11 17.66
CA ILE A 40 21.08 34.35 18.35
C ILE A 40 20.20 35.34 19.10
N ALA A 41 19.33 36.03 18.39
CA ALA A 41 18.19 36.70 19.00
C ALA A 41 17.34 35.67 19.76
N PRO A 42 16.78 35.97 20.93
CA PRO A 42 15.86 35.07 21.63
C PRO A 42 14.64 34.83 20.73
N VAL A 43 14.55 33.65 20.15
CA VAL A 43 13.39 33.24 19.39
C VAL A 43 12.20 33.27 20.34
N SER A 44 11.29 34.21 20.13
CA SER A 44 10.10 34.32 20.97
C SER A 44 9.38 32.98 20.99
N ASN A 45 9.12 32.41 22.14
CA ASN A 45 8.49 31.10 22.34
C ASN A 45 7.10 30.96 21.65
N GLY A 46 6.49 32.09 21.24
CA GLY A 46 5.24 32.14 20.49
C GLY A 46 5.35 31.63 19.05
N GLN A 47 6.47 31.87 18.38
CA GLN A 47 6.65 31.51 16.98
C GLN A 47 6.94 30.00 16.80
N ARG A 48 7.64 29.38 17.76
CA ARG A 48 7.85 27.92 17.79
C ARG A 48 6.57 27.12 18.06
N ARG A 49 5.64 27.63 18.86
CA ARG A 49 4.35 26.96 19.11
C ARG A 49 3.42 26.97 17.89
N ARG A 50 3.42 28.07 17.11
CA ARG A 50 2.59 28.16 15.89
C ARG A 50 3.09 27.22 14.79
N SER A 51 4.40 27.13 14.58
CA SER A 51 4.96 26.26 13.55
C SER A 51 4.75 24.77 13.87
N ARG A 52 4.85 24.34 15.14
CA ARG A 52 4.56 22.96 15.54
C ARG A 52 3.09 22.59 15.35
N ARG A 53 2.17 23.48 15.67
CA ARG A 53 0.74 23.26 15.49
C ARG A 53 0.37 23.18 14.00
N ALA A 54 0.96 24.01 13.16
CA ALA A 54 0.79 23.96 11.71
C ALA A 54 1.33 22.64 11.13
N LEU A 55 2.52 22.20 11.52
CA LEU A 55 3.12 20.92 11.10
C LEU A 55 2.26 19.71 11.50
N VAL A 56 1.78 19.67 12.73
CA VAL A 56 0.91 18.57 13.21
C VAL A 56 -0.43 18.57 12.47
N ALA A 57 -1.02 19.74 12.24
CA ALA A 57 -2.28 19.83 11.48
C ALA A 57 -2.11 19.37 10.01
N THR A 58 -0.96 19.69 9.39
CA THR A 58 -0.66 19.27 8.02
C THR A 58 -0.46 17.74 7.95
N LEU A 59 0.28 17.15 8.90
CA LEU A 59 0.51 15.71 8.96
C LEU A 59 -0.79 14.92 9.20
N LEU A 60 -1.66 15.41 10.06
CA LEU A 60 -2.97 14.79 10.31
C LEU A 60 -3.90 14.92 9.08
N GLY A 61 -3.86 16.04 8.37
CA GLY A 61 -4.61 16.24 7.14
C GLY A 61 -4.15 15.28 6.02
N PHE A 62 -2.86 15.13 5.79
CA PHE A 62 -2.31 14.19 4.81
C PHE A 62 -2.65 12.73 5.17
N SER A 63 -2.57 12.36 6.45
CA SER A 63 -2.94 11.02 6.92
C SER A 63 -4.42 10.73 6.65
N GLY A 64 -5.31 11.67 6.92
CA GLY A 64 -6.75 11.52 6.66
C GLY A 64 -7.08 11.33 5.17
N VAL A 65 -6.50 12.14 4.30
CA VAL A 65 -6.69 12.02 2.84
C VAL A 65 -6.17 10.69 2.31
N THR A 66 -5.00 10.24 2.79
CA THR A 66 -4.41 8.96 2.39
C THR A 66 -5.29 7.78 2.80
N ILE A 67 -5.82 7.79 4.02
CA ILE A 67 -6.73 6.73 4.51
C ILE A 67 -8.01 6.69 3.67
N VAL A 68 -8.61 7.84 3.36
CA VAL A 68 -9.81 7.92 2.52
C VAL A 68 -9.52 7.39 1.10
N LEU A 69 -8.39 7.75 0.51
CA LEU A 69 -7.99 7.25 -0.81
C LEU A 69 -7.80 5.72 -0.81
N ILE A 70 -7.15 5.17 0.21
CA ILE A 70 -7.01 3.72 0.34
C ILE A 70 -8.38 3.06 0.49
N ALA A 71 -9.24 3.57 1.37
CA ALA A 71 -10.55 3.01 1.61
C ALA A 71 -11.45 3.04 0.35
N THR A 72 -11.38 4.09 -0.45
CA THR A 72 -12.26 4.25 -1.62
C THR A 72 -11.72 3.58 -2.90
N LEU A 73 -10.42 3.48 -3.06
CA LEU A 73 -9.80 2.97 -4.30
C LEU A 73 -9.26 1.53 -4.17
N VAL A 74 -8.73 1.16 -3.01
CA VAL A 74 -8.06 -0.13 -2.82
C VAL A 74 -9.02 -1.18 -2.26
N VAL A 75 -9.78 -0.84 -1.22
CA VAL A 75 -10.65 -1.80 -0.54
C VAL A 75 -11.67 -2.45 -1.48
N PRO A 76 -12.39 -1.72 -2.35
CA PRO A 76 -13.35 -2.36 -3.27
C PRO A 76 -12.66 -3.37 -4.21
N ARG A 77 -11.47 -3.03 -4.72
CA ARG A 77 -10.73 -3.91 -5.63
C ARG A 77 -10.21 -5.18 -4.98
N VAL A 78 -9.86 -5.10 -3.69
CA VAL A 78 -9.50 -6.30 -2.92
C VAL A 78 -10.74 -7.14 -2.63
N ALA A 79 -11.88 -6.51 -2.39
CA ALA A 79 -13.14 -7.24 -2.20
C ALA A 79 -13.55 -7.98 -3.47
N ASP A 80 -13.52 -7.32 -4.64
CA ASP A 80 -13.82 -7.95 -5.94
C ASP A 80 -12.87 -9.13 -6.25
N TYR A 81 -11.60 -9.03 -5.82
CA TYR A 81 -10.66 -10.15 -5.95
C TYR A 81 -11.00 -11.33 -5.05
N LEU A 82 -11.40 -11.08 -3.81
CA LEU A 82 -11.71 -12.12 -2.83
C LEU A 82 -13.09 -12.74 -3.06
N GLU A 83 -14.04 -11.97 -3.60
CA GLU A 83 -15.41 -12.39 -3.89
C GLU A 83 -15.70 -12.14 -5.38
N PRO A 84 -15.19 -12.98 -6.28
CA PRO A 84 -15.46 -12.84 -7.70
C PRO A 84 -16.93 -13.02 -8.00
N ALA A 85 -17.40 -12.49 -9.13
CA ALA A 85 -18.78 -12.66 -9.59
C ALA A 85 -19.22 -14.13 -9.52
N PRO A 86 -20.51 -14.43 -9.34
CA PRO A 86 -21.03 -15.79 -9.33
C PRO A 86 -20.58 -16.56 -10.59
N HIS A 87 -20.01 -17.73 -10.40
CA HIS A 87 -19.42 -18.53 -11.48
C HIS A 87 -19.54 -20.03 -11.20
N SER A 88 -19.32 -20.83 -12.24
CA SER A 88 -19.09 -22.26 -12.11
C SER A 88 -17.81 -22.64 -12.87
N VAL A 89 -17.04 -23.57 -12.31
CA VAL A 89 -15.78 -24.04 -12.89
C VAL A 89 -15.78 -25.55 -12.96
N GLU A 90 -15.35 -26.07 -14.11
CA GLU A 90 -15.21 -27.50 -14.38
C GLU A 90 -13.86 -27.77 -15.03
N ILE A 91 -13.13 -28.78 -14.54
CA ILE A 91 -11.95 -29.30 -15.22
C ILE A 91 -12.41 -30.26 -16.30
N THR A 92 -12.25 -29.85 -17.55
CA THR A 92 -12.70 -30.65 -18.71
C THR A 92 -11.63 -31.62 -19.20
N ARG A 93 -10.37 -31.37 -18.85
CA ARG A 93 -9.24 -32.22 -19.21
C ARG A 93 -8.16 -32.22 -18.13
N CYS A 94 -7.62 -33.38 -17.81
CA CYS A 94 -6.47 -33.59 -16.94
C CYS A 94 -5.71 -34.82 -17.37
N ASP A 95 -4.90 -34.67 -18.45
CA ASP A 95 -4.23 -35.81 -19.12
C ASP A 95 -2.72 -35.73 -18.90
N PRO A 96 -2.12 -36.66 -18.14
CA PRO A 96 -0.67 -36.80 -18.03
C PRO A 96 -0.10 -37.42 -19.34
N ASP A 97 0.98 -36.82 -19.87
CA ASP A 97 1.74 -37.29 -21.03
C ASP A 97 3.22 -37.52 -20.61
N GLY A 98 3.43 -38.35 -19.60
CA GLY A 98 4.75 -38.78 -19.11
C GLY A 98 5.66 -37.67 -18.58
N THR A 99 5.74 -36.52 -19.24
CA THR A 99 6.57 -35.37 -18.85
C THR A 99 5.79 -34.09 -18.60
N ARG A 100 4.54 -34.07 -19.04
CA ARG A 100 3.64 -32.92 -18.93
C ARG A 100 2.22 -33.38 -18.62
N VAL A 101 1.44 -32.49 -18.05
CA VAL A 101 0.01 -32.67 -17.82
C VAL A 101 -0.73 -31.60 -18.60
N ALA A 102 -1.58 -32.01 -19.53
CA ALA A 102 -2.49 -31.10 -20.20
C ALA A 102 -3.74 -30.88 -19.34
N VAL A 103 -3.93 -29.66 -18.87
CA VAL A 103 -5.10 -29.27 -18.07
C VAL A 103 -5.94 -28.30 -18.88
N GLU A 104 -7.25 -28.55 -18.96
CA GLU A 104 -8.23 -27.64 -19.56
C GLU A 104 -9.37 -27.40 -18.57
N VAL A 105 -9.77 -26.15 -18.46
CA VAL A 105 -10.82 -25.69 -17.55
C VAL A 105 -11.87 -24.93 -18.34
N ALA A 106 -13.14 -25.22 -18.08
CA ALA A 106 -14.29 -24.44 -18.53
C ALA A 106 -14.80 -23.62 -17.35
N LEU A 107 -14.90 -22.30 -17.53
CA LEU A 107 -15.46 -21.37 -16.57
C LEU A 107 -16.71 -20.71 -17.16
N THR A 108 -17.82 -20.78 -16.45
CA THR A 108 -19.08 -20.11 -16.82
C THR A 108 -19.36 -18.98 -15.85
N ASN A 109 -19.47 -17.76 -16.37
CA ASN A 109 -19.91 -16.61 -15.59
C ASN A 109 -21.43 -16.66 -15.40
N THR A 110 -21.90 -16.91 -14.18
CA THR A 110 -23.32 -16.92 -13.82
C THR A 110 -23.77 -15.61 -13.17
N GLY A 111 -22.88 -14.61 -13.13
CA GLY A 111 -23.17 -13.26 -12.63
C GLY A 111 -24.02 -12.42 -13.59
N THR A 112 -24.28 -11.20 -13.23
CA THR A 112 -25.15 -10.27 -13.97
C THR A 112 -24.41 -9.31 -14.88
N ALA A 113 -23.05 -9.31 -14.83
CA ALA A 113 -22.18 -8.47 -15.65
C ALA A 113 -20.98 -9.28 -16.15
N PRO A 114 -20.34 -8.86 -17.26
CA PRO A 114 -19.06 -9.42 -17.68
C PRO A 114 -18.00 -9.21 -16.60
N ASP A 115 -17.18 -10.23 -16.33
CA ASP A 115 -16.13 -10.15 -15.33
C ASP A 115 -14.90 -10.99 -15.75
N GLY A 116 -13.75 -10.70 -15.15
CA GLY A 116 -12.53 -11.47 -15.27
C GLY A 116 -12.38 -12.45 -14.11
N PHE A 117 -11.70 -13.57 -14.35
CA PHE A 117 -11.51 -14.59 -13.33
C PHE A 117 -10.09 -15.15 -13.41
N THR A 118 -9.54 -15.49 -12.25
CA THR A 118 -8.30 -16.27 -12.14
C THR A 118 -8.61 -17.59 -11.43
N VAL A 119 -8.48 -18.69 -12.13
CA VAL A 119 -8.70 -20.03 -11.57
C VAL A 119 -7.38 -20.57 -11.05
N HIS A 120 -7.34 -20.90 -9.76
CA HIS A 120 -6.18 -21.51 -9.11
C HIS A 120 -6.31 -23.03 -9.14
N LEU A 121 -5.34 -23.66 -9.78
CA LEU A 121 -5.29 -25.11 -9.96
C LEU A 121 -4.22 -25.71 -9.06
N ARG A 122 -4.46 -26.94 -8.63
CA ARG A 122 -3.50 -27.79 -7.96
C ARG A 122 -3.38 -29.13 -8.66
N LEU A 123 -2.14 -29.52 -8.95
CA LEU A 123 -1.78 -30.85 -9.36
C LEU A 123 -1.21 -31.57 -8.14
N SER A 124 -1.75 -32.75 -7.85
CA SER A 124 -1.27 -33.65 -6.80
C SER A 124 -1.06 -35.04 -7.34
N ASP A 125 -0.24 -35.82 -6.67
CA ASP A 125 -0.09 -37.24 -6.96
C ASP A 125 -1.23 -38.08 -6.34
N ARG A 126 -1.16 -39.39 -6.50
CA ARG A 126 -2.17 -40.33 -5.94
C ARG A 126 -2.23 -40.29 -4.41
N SER A 127 -1.14 -39.95 -3.71
CA SER A 127 -1.10 -39.81 -2.25
C SER A 127 -1.70 -38.49 -1.75
N GLY A 128 -1.95 -37.55 -2.65
CA GLY A 128 -2.42 -36.21 -2.34
C GLY A 128 -1.30 -35.20 -2.12
N ASP A 129 -0.05 -35.61 -2.33
CA ASP A 129 1.08 -34.69 -2.25
C ASP A 129 1.08 -33.71 -3.42
N VAL A 130 1.30 -32.42 -3.11
CA VAL A 130 1.26 -31.36 -4.09
C VAL A 130 2.48 -31.43 -5.01
N ILE A 131 2.21 -31.63 -6.30
CA ILE A 131 3.23 -31.60 -7.33
C ILE A 131 3.47 -30.15 -7.78
N ARG A 132 2.37 -29.41 -8.01
CA ARG A 132 2.41 -28.05 -8.55
C ARG A 132 1.11 -27.30 -8.33
N ASP A 133 1.21 -26.01 -8.05
CA ASP A 133 0.11 -25.06 -8.19
C ASP A 133 0.29 -24.24 -9.48
N SER A 134 -0.81 -23.90 -10.15
CA SER A 134 -0.84 -23.09 -11.37
C SER A 134 -2.09 -22.21 -11.41
N THR A 135 -2.09 -21.21 -12.29
CA THR A 135 -3.23 -20.30 -12.46
C THR A 135 -3.61 -20.17 -13.93
N LEU A 136 -4.91 -20.08 -14.20
CA LEU A 136 -5.46 -19.78 -15.52
C LEU A 136 -6.29 -18.51 -15.44
N ALA A 137 -5.93 -17.51 -16.25
CA ALA A 137 -6.65 -16.25 -16.33
C ALA A 137 -7.71 -16.31 -17.42
N PHE A 138 -8.88 -15.75 -17.13
CA PHE A 138 -10.00 -15.56 -18.04
C PHE A 138 -10.34 -14.08 -18.08
N ASP A 139 -10.14 -13.44 -19.22
CA ASP A 139 -10.42 -12.03 -19.41
C ASP A 139 -11.88 -11.83 -19.86
N ALA A 140 -12.61 -10.98 -19.14
CA ALA A 140 -13.92 -10.46 -19.53
C ALA A 140 -14.92 -11.51 -20.06
N VAL A 141 -15.20 -12.54 -19.27
CA VAL A 141 -16.22 -13.56 -19.59
C VAL A 141 -17.62 -12.94 -19.49
N GLY A 142 -18.40 -12.96 -20.58
CA GLY A 142 -19.75 -12.41 -20.61
C GLY A 142 -20.73 -13.15 -19.71
N THR A 143 -21.85 -12.49 -19.36
CA THR A 143 -22.91 -13.09 -18.55
C THR A 143 -23.50 -14.33 -19.25
N GLY A 144 -23.51 -15.47 -18.57
CA GLY A 144 -23.96 -16.75 -19.10
C GLY A 144 -22.99 -17.39 -20.11
N GLU A 145 -21.85 -16.75 -20.37
CA GLU A 145 -20.82 -17.25 -21.27
C GLU A 145 -19.95 -18.31 -20.57
N THR A 146 -19.54 -19.33 -21.34
CA THR A 146 -18.55 -20.31 -20.91
C THR A 146 -17.27 -20.13 -21.71
N ALA A 147 -16.23 -19.70 -21.04
CA ALA A 147 -14.86 -19.59 -21.57
C ALA A 147 -14.07 -20.86 -21.24
N ARG A 148 -13.10 -21.21 -22.08
CA ARG A 148 -12.17 -22.34 -21.90
C ARG A 148 -10.75 -21.84 -21.95
N ALA A 149 -9.93 -22.29 -21.00
CA ALA A 149 -8.50 -22.06 -21.00
C ALA A 149 -7.79 -23.33 -20.61
N GLY A 150 -6.60 -23.53 -21.13
CA GLY A 150 -5.78 -24.69 -20.84
C GLY A 150 -4.32 -24.35 -20.79
N ASP A 151 -3.56 -25.17 -20.07
CA ASP A 151 -2.11 -25.08 -19.96
C ASP A 151 -1.51 -26.49 -19.98
N SER A 152 -0.24 -26.56 -20.36
CA SER A 152 0.54 -27.78 -20.36
C SER A 152 1.67 -27.66 -19.33
N LEU A 153 1.44 -28.23 -18.19
CA LEU A 153 2.30 -28.10 -17.00
C LEU A 153 3.34 -29.24 -16.96
N PRO A 154 4.63 -28.94 -16.70
CA PRO A 154 5.63 -29.97 -16.53
C PRO A 154 5.36 -30.77 -15.25
N ALA A 155 5.18 -32.06 -15.39
CA ALA A 155 5.04 -33.02 -14.30
C ALA A 155 5.63 -34.37 -14.73
N ARG A 156 6.33 -35.06 -13.82
CA ARG A 156 7.01 -36.33 -14.08
C ARG A 156 6.33 -37.49 -13.37
N PHE A 157 5.00 -37.54 -13.42
CA PHE A 157 4.22 -38.56 -12.73
C PHE A 157 3.22 -39.17 -13.73
N ASP A 158 3.09 -40.47 -13.69
CA ASP A 158 2.17 -41.22 -14.56
C ASP A 158 0.70 -41.05 -14.12
N GLU A 159 0.48 -40.67 -12.86
CA GLU A 159 -0.83 -40.45 -12.31
C GLU A 159 -0.87 -39.12 -11.57
N VAL A 160 -1.64 -38.20 -12.11
CA VAL A 160 -1.84 -36.85 -11.59
C VAL A 160 -3.31 -36.59 -11.39
N GLN A 161 -3.66 -35.97 -10.27
CA GLN A 161 -5.00 -35.46 -10.01
C GLN A 161 -4.97 -33.94 -10.14
N CYS A 162 -5.89 -33.39 -10.93
CA CYS A 162 -6.11 -31.96 -11.06
C CYS A 162 -7.29 -31.54 -10.21
N SER A 163 -7.14 -30.47 -9.43
CA SER A 163 -8.19 -29.91 -8.62
C SER A 163 -8.21 -28.39 -8.70
N VAL A 164 -9.41 -27.80 -8.58
CA VAL A 164 -9.58 -26.36 -8.45
C VAL A 164 -9.45 -26.03 -6.96
N ARG A 165 -8.52 -25.13 -6.62
CA ARG A 165 -8.34 -24.63 -5.24
C ARG A 165 -9.25 -23.46 -4.90
N GLY A 166 -9.61 -22.70 -5.91
CA GLY A 166 -10.45 -21.53 -5.77
C GLY A 166 -10.41 -20.67 -7.02
N VAL A 167 -11.23 -19.66 -7.03
CA VAL A 167 -11.29 -18.65 -8.07
C VAL A 167 -11.19 -17.28 -7.40
N SER A 168 -10.44 -16.38 -8.00
CA SER A 168 -10.36 -14.99 -7.59
C SER A 168 -10.75 -14.06 -8.74
N GLY A 169 -11.17 -12.85 -8.40
CA GLY A 169 -11.43 -11.79 -9.38
C GLY A 169 -10.14 -11.18 -9.92
N PRO A 170 -10.24 -10.21 -10.83
CA PRO A 170 -9.10 -9.54 -11.43
C PRO A 170 -8.47 -8.55 -10.44
N LEU A 171 -7.17 -8.67 -10.17
CA LEU A 171 -6.40 -7.60 -9.55
C LEU A 171 -5.71 -6.75 -10.62
N PRO A 172 -5.63 -5.43 -10.40
CA PRO A 172 -4.90 -4.56 -11.31
C PRO A 172 -3.42 -4.98 -11.37
N PHE A 173 -2.82 -4.85 -12.55
CA PHE A 173 -1.40 -5.13 -12.80
C PHE A 173 -0.97 -6.60 -12.79
N GLY A 174 -1.91 -7.57 -12.90
CA GLY A 174 -1.57 -8.99 -12.92
C GLY A 174 -0.99 -9.52 -11.62
N ILE A 175 -1.25 -8.85 -10.49
CA ILE A 175 -0.85 -9.33 -9.17
C ILE A 175 -1.71 -10.54 -8.81
N ASP A 176 -1.07 -11.65 -8.46
CA ASP A 176 -1.73 -12.86 -7.96
C ASP A 176 -1.40 -13.02 -6.47
N LEU A 177 -2.43 -12.97 -5.63
CA LEU A 177 -2.31 -13.17 -4.17
C LEU A 177 -2.59 -14.62 -3.75
N GLY A 178 -2.80 -15.50 -4.72
CA GLY A 178 -3.22 -16.88 -4.48
C GLY A 178 -4.75 -17.01 -4.31
N PRO A 179 -5.26 -18.23 -4.13
CA PRO A 179 -6.69 -18.47 -4.00
C PRO A 179 -7.25 -17.77 -2.77
N ALA A 180 -8.46 -17.20 -2.91
CA ALA A 180 -9.20 -16.65 -1.79
C ALA A 180 -9.36 -17.73 -0.69
N PRO A 181 -9.32 -17.34 0.60
CA PRO A 181 -9.55 -18.28 1.68
C PRO A 181 -10.96 -18.87 1.50
N SER A 182 -11.04 -20.21 1.42
CA SER A 182 -12.33 -20.89 1.35
C SER A 182 -13.15 -20.53 2.61
N SER A 183 -14.27 -19.88 2.43
CA SER A 183 -15.29 -19.73 3.49
C SER A 183 -15.80 -21.13 3.82
N GLY A 184 -15.26 -21.74 4.92
CA GLY A 184 -15.70 -23.01 5.47
C GLY A 184 -17.07 -22.90 6.14
#